data_47cad839d807d3c69f5cd6e5c35c1beb
#
_entry.id   47cad839d807d3c69f5cd6e5c35c1beb
#
_cell.length_a   1.000
_cell.length_b   1.000
_cell.length_c   1.000
_cell.angle_alpha   90.00
_cell.angle_beta   90.00
_cell.angle_gamma   90.00
#
_symmetry.space_group_name_H-M   'P 1'
#
loop_
_entity.id
_entity.type
_entity.pdbx_description
1 polymer ?
#
loop_
_entity_poly.entity_id
_entity_poly.type
_entity_poly.pdbx_seq_one_letter_code
_entity_poly.pdbx_strand_id
1 'polypeptide(L)'
;MKESKNSRLDTPSSRRSFLKSLSAASLIVPFLGKTVSADTSISAGIMNIFKIPPLDLGQRNGDTLNFNLQLGVSKSQFFKGVNTTTLGINQNYLGPVLRAKRGDKVRINVTNQIGVPSTLHWHGMVLPASMDGGPHQEIKHGKSWASEFEIRQEASTLWYHSHQMHQTGAQVYHGLAGLFIIDDDGSQKLGLPQEYGVDDIPCTIQDRRFNNDGSLSYIGSMHDRMMGMEGDVMLVNGVVTPTLQAKRSLLRFRLHNGSNARAYQLAFSDQRNFQVIASDGGFLTAPVTINSLRLAVGERVEILVDVSDKKVIQLQSQQASGGGMMMGMMNRMSGGNEAFTIMTIDAKQVQTSTHAIPSTLRAMTAIPDAKTSIATRKFDLQMGMGMMGGGFRINGKTMEMSRIDFQVKRNSTEIWEVRNDSPMAHPFHVHNVQFHILDRNGKKPTEIESGLKDTVLVQRGEVVRIVMTFPEYSDAKVPYMYHCHILEHEDQGMMGQFVVV
;
A
#
# COMPACT_ATOMS: atom_id res chain seq x y z
N MET A 1 -65.71 33.68 -31.03
CA MET A 1 -65.17 34.82 -31.81
C MET A 1 -63.67 34.55 -32.02
N LYS A 2 -63.35 34.30 -33.29
CA LYS A 2 -62.10 34.54 -34.04
C LYS A 2 -60.88 33.76 -33.56
N GLU A 3 -60.54 32.70 -34.25
CA GLU A 3 -59.78 32.52 -35.53
C GLU A 3 -58.29 32.64 -35.26
N SER A 4 -57.60 31.55 -35.45
CA SER A 4 -56.95 30.91 -36.59
C SER A 4 -55.58 31.52 -36.84
N LYS A 5 -54.53 30.75 -37.06
CA LYS A 5 -54.16 30.02 -38.26
C LYS A 5 -52.93 29.12 -38.09
N ASN A 6 -53.05 27.99 -38.73
CA ASN A 6 -52.04 27.03 -39.17
C ASN A 6 -50.84 27.57 -39.93
N SER A 7 -49.69 26.88 -39.84
CA SER A 7 -48.97 26.27 -41.00
C SER A 7 -47.85 25.39 -40.48
N ARG A 8 -47.94 24.10 -40.56
CA ARG A 8 -47.45 23.11 -41.54
C ARG A 8 -45.95 23.20 -41.80
N LEU A 9 -45.27 22.17 -41.26
CA LEU A 9 -44.61 21.04 -41.97
C LEU A 9 -43.58 21.45 -43.01
N ASP A 10 -42.33 21.02 -42.80
CA ASP A 10 -41.66 20.19 -43.80
C ASP A 10 -40.56 19.31 -43.19
N THR A 11 -40.55 18.08 -43.65
CA THR A 11 -39.74 16.94 -43.31
C THR A 11 -38.49 16.85 -44.25
N PRO A 12 -37.69 15.78 -44.17
CA PRO A 12 -36.23 15.85 -44.01
C PRO A 12 -35.48 15.63 -45.32
N SER A 13 -34.29 16.18 -45.42
CA SER A 13 -33.41 15.81 -46.53
C SER A 13 -32.08 15.19 -46.01
N SER A 14 -32.00 13.94 -46.28
CA SER A 14 -30.96 13.13 -46.91
C SER A 14 -29.50 13.30 -46.42
N ARG A 15 -29.11 12.33 -45.62
CA ARG A 15 -27.69 11.96 -45.32
C ARG A 15 -26.92 11.43 -46.54
N ARG A 16 -26.81 12.13 -47.65
CA ARG A 16 -26.12 11.57 -48.87
C ARG A 16 -25.37 12.59 -49.73
N SER A 17 -24.88 13.72 -49.21
CA SER A 17 -24.19 14.69 -50.05
C SER A 17 -22.97 15.35 -49.36
N PHE A 18 -22.20 14.61 -48.57
CA PHE A 18 -20.93 15.13 -48.01
C PHE A 18 -19.75 14.19 -48.22
N LEU A 19 -19.76 13.42 -49.25
CA LEU A 19 -18.64 12.58 -49.67
C LEU A 19 -18.37 12.76 -51.16
N LYS A 20 -17.83 13.91 -51.53
CA LYS A 20 -17.04 14.09 -52.82
C LYS A 20 -16.44 15.49 -52.84
N SER A 21 -15.15 15.52 -52.68
CA SER A 21 -14.14 16.53 -53.03
C SER A 21 -13.25 16.92 -51.86
N LEU A 22 -12.11 16.29 -51.83
CA LEU A 22 -10.80 16.87 -51.51
C LEU A 22 -9.72 15.78 -51.60
N SER A 23 -9.37 15.47 -52.84
CA SER A 23 -8.08 14.91 -53.19
C SER A 23 -7.13 16.10 -53.40
N ALA A 24 -6.19 16.34 -52.49
CA ALA A 24 -4.98 17.13 -52.79
C ALA A 24 -3.92 16.88 -51.70
N ALA A 25 -2.82 16.32 -52.15
CA ALA A 25 -1.47 16.50 -51.68
C ALA A 25 -1.15 16.14 -50.22
N SER A 26 -0.76 14.90 -50.02
CA SER A 26 0.00 14.44 -48.85
C SER A 26 1.42 15.00 -48.92
N LEU A 27 1.68 16.06 -48.22
CA LEU A 27 3.03 16.43 -47.79
C LEU A 27 3.32 15.67 -46.52
N ILE A 28 4.05 14.53 -46.65
CA ILE A 28 4.64 13.79 -45.53
C ILE A 28 5.78 14.69 -44.98
N VAL A 29 5.49 15.43 -43.93
CA VAL A 29 6.53 16.00 -43.07
C VAL A 29 6.87 14.89 -42.08
N PRO A 30 8.10 14.38 -42.05
CA PRO A 30 8.47 13.46 -41.00
C PRO A 30 8.50 14.25 -39.68
N PHE A 31 7.47 14.05 -38.85
CA PHE A 31 7.55 14.42 -37.44
C PHE A 31 8.62 13.50 -36.83
N LEU A 32 9.85 13.95 -36.83
CA LEU A 32 10.87 13.47 -35.90
C LEU A 32 10.38 13.88 -34.51
N GLY A 33 9.55 13.03 -33.95
CA GLY A 33 9.30 13.01 -32.51
C GLY A 33 10.65 12.77 -31.85
N LYS A 34 11.32 13.81 -31.38
CA LYS A 34 12.30 13.66 -30.34
C LYS A 34 11.55 13.07 -29.16
N THR A 35 11.64 11.75 -28.98
CA THR A 35 11.52 11.13 -27.68
C THR A 35 12.59 11.81 -26.84
N VAL A 36 12.18 12.77 -26.02
CA VAL A 36 12.97 13.21 -24.90
C VAL A 36 12.94 12.01 -23.95
N SER A 37 13.88 11.10 -24.15
CA SER A 37 14.35 10.25 -23.06
C SER A 37 14.67 11.27 -21.96
N ALA A 38 14.00 11.19 -20.83
CA ALA A 38 14.43 11.88 -19.65
C ALA A 38 15.88 11.43 -19.43
N ASP A 39 16.79 12.29 -19.85
CA ASP A 39 18.22 12.09 -19.65
C ASP A 39 18.39 12.14 -18.14
N THR A 40 18.36 10.99 -17.50
CA THR A 40 18.70 10.77 -16.09
C THR A 40 20.22 10.94 -15.90
N SER A 41 20.82 11.88 -16.61
CA SER A 41 22.08 12.47 -16.23
C SER A 41 21.83 13.41 -15.03
N ILE A 42 21.28 12.86 -13.93
CA ILE A 42 21.52 13.42 -12.61
C ILE A 42 23.02 13.36 -12.45
N SER A 43 23.66 14.54 -12.52
CA SER A 43 25.09 14.72 -12.43
C SER A 43 25.65 13.80 -11.36
N ALA A 44 26.55 12.90 -11.75
CA ALA A 44 27.34 12.07 -10.86
C ALA A 44 28.01 13.01 -9.82
N GLY A 45 27.45 13.10 -8.60
CA GLY A 45 28.00 13.97 -7.58
C GLY A 45 27.16 14.19 -6.33
N ILE A 46 25.86 14.04 -6.36
CA ILE A 46 25.04 14.19 -5.14
C ILE A 46 24.36 12.86 -4.86
N MET A 47 24.94 12.09 -3.94
CA MET A 47 24.27 10.93 -3.37
C MET A 47 23.01 11.42 -2.63
N ASN A 48 21.83 10.93 -3.02
CA ASN A 48 20.62 11.11 -2.25
C ASN A 48 20.78 10.31 -0.95
N ILE A 49 20.99 10.99 0.16
CA ILE A 49 21.24 10.33 1.45
C ILE A 49 19.93 9.72 1.94
N PHE A 50 19.98 8.45 2.33
CA PHE A 50 18.86 7.77 2.94
C PHE A 50 18.39 8.49 4.20
N LYS A 51 17.10 8.79 4.26
CA LYS A 51 16.50 9.49 5.39
C LYS A 51 15.84 8.49 6.34
N ILE A 52 16.28 8.49 7.60
CA ILE A 52 15.56 7.79 8.67
C ILE A 52 14.36 8.66 9.08
N PRO A 53 13.12 8.15 9.01
CA PRO A 53 11.96 8.91 9.48
C PRO A 53 12.09 9.25 10.96
N PRO A 54 11.57 10.38 11.44
CA PRO A 54 11.51 10.68 12.87
C PRO A 54 10.78 9.58 13.62
N LEU A 55 11.31 9.19 14.79
CA LEU A 55 10.68 8.24 15.69
C LEU A 55 9.86 9.00 16.73
N ASP A 56 8.59 8.71 16.84
CA ASP A 56 7.69 9.23 17.86
C ASP A 56 7.34 8.11 18.85
N LEU A 57 7.79 8.24 20.08
CA LEU A 57 7.56 7.31 21.20
C LEU A 57 6.33 7.72 22.03
N GLY A 58 5.63 8.77 21.60
CA GLY A 58 4.50 9.34 22.34
C GLY A 58 4.89 9.99 23.67
N GLN A 59 3.92 10.57 24.30
CA GLN A 59 4.07 11.18 25.62
C GLN A 59 3.16 10.45 26.61
N ARG A 60 3.76 9.85 27.64
CA ARG A 60 3.00 9.13 28.66
C ARG A 60 2.36 10.12 29.65
N ASN A 61 1.06 9.98 29.84
CA ASN A 61 0.31 10.70 30.84
C ASN A 61 -0.53 9.67 31.64
N GLY A 62 -0.11 9.41 32.87
CA GLY A 62 -0.64 8.29 33.65
C GLY A 62 -0.35 6.96 32.97
N ASP A 63 -1.37 6.16 32.73
CA ASP A 63 -1.30 4.85 32.05
C ASP A 63 -1.45 4.96 30.52
N THR A 64 -1.73 6.15 29.99
CA THR A 64 -2.01 6.38 28.57
C THR A 64 -0.83 6.98 27.84
N LEU A 65 -0.47 6.40 26.71
CA LEU A 65 0.53 6.89 25.76
C LEU A 65 -0.15 7.77 24.70
N ASN A 66 0.21 9.06 24.67
CA ASN A 66 -0.43 10.04 23.80
C ASN A 66 0.44 10.38 22.60
N PHE A 67 -0.16 10.36 21.41
CA PHE A 67 0.41 10.88 20.17
C PHE A 67 -0.42 12.05 19.66
N ASN A 68 0.23 13.04 19.07
CA ASN A 68 -0.43 14.19 18.46
C ASN A 68 0.03 14.32 17.01
N LEU A 69 -0.89 14.09 16.08
CA LEU A 69 -0.63 14.09 14.65
C LEU A 69 -1.39 15.22 13.98
N GLN A 70 -0.70 16.02 13.20
CA GLN A 70 -1.29 17.07 12.39
C GLN A 70 -1.10 16.77 10.91
N LEU A 71 -2.19 16.60 10.19
CA LEU A 71 -2.20 16.52 8.74
C LEU A 71 -2.03 17.94 8.19
N GLY A 72 -1.06 18.17 7.32
CA GLY A 72 -0.76 19.50 6.81
C GLY A 72 -0.35 19.53 5.34
N VAL A 73 -0.59 20.68 4.69
CA VAL A 73 -0.02 20.99 3.38
C VAL A 73 1.38 21.53 3.57
N SER A 74 2.33 21.05 2.81
CA SER A 74 3.74 21.45 2.91
C SER A 74 4.44 21.43 1.55
N LYS A 75 5.76 21.56 1.57
CA LYS A 75 6.62 21.46 0.39
C LYS A 75 7.81 20.56 0.68
N SER A 76 8.09 19.65 -0.25
CA SER A 76 9.25 18.76 -0.21
C SER A 76 10.14 18.97 -1.42
N GLN A 77 11.43 18.72 -1.27
CA GLN A 77 12.36 18.73 -2.38
C GLN A 77 12.77 17.29 -2.72
N PHE A 78 12.12 16.72 -3.73
CA PHE A 78 12.52 15.43 -4.31
C PHE A 78 13.70 15.60 -5.26
N PHE A 79 13.78 16.76 -5.89
CA PHE A 79 14.87 17.18 -6.77
C PHE A 79 15.48 18.48 -6.26
N LYS A 80 16.79 18.64 -6.44
CA LYS A 80 17.52 19.80 -5.94
C LYS A 80 16.93 21.10 -6.46
N GLY A 81 16.57 22.00 -5.54
CA GLY A 81 16.04 23.33 -5.85
C GLY A 81 14.59 23.37 -6.31
N VAL A 82 13.91 22.22 -6.40
CA VAL A 82 12.50 22.13 -6.82
C VAL A 82 11.62 21.87 -5.60
N ASN A 83 10.69 22.80 -5.32
CA ASN A 83 9.72 22.67 -4.25
C ASN A 83 8.43 22.07 -4.78
N THR A 84 8.16 20.81 -4.41
CA THR A 84 6.93 20.08 -4.74
C THR A 84 5.92 20.24 -3.63
N THR A 85 4.69 20.63 -3.92
CA THR A 85 3.60 20.64 -2.94
C THR A 85 3.27 19.21 -2.52
N THR A 86 3.26 18.98 -1.22
CA THR A 86 3.05 17.67 -0.60
C THR A 86 2.07 17.77 0.56
N LEU A 87 1.58 16.63 0.99
CA LEU A 87 0.92 16.46 2.28
C LEU A 87 1.89 15.75 3.21
N GLY A 88 1.76 16.01 4.50
CA GLY A 88 2.55 15.36 5.53
C GLY A 88 1.84 15.29 6.86
N ILE A 89 2.38 14.47 7.74
CA ILE A 89 1.89 14.29 9.10
C ILE A 89 3.02 14.67 10.04
N ASN A 90 2.91 15.81 10.73
CA ASN A 90 3.97 16.40 11.56
C ASN A 90 5.28 16.69 10.82
N GLN A 91 5.33 16.56 9.50
CA GLN A 91 6.50 16.84 8.65
C GLN A 91 6.05 17.14 7.20
N ASN A 92 7.01 17.38 6.31
CA ASN A 92 6.68 17.86 4.96
C ASN A 92 6.11 16.77 4.05
N TYR A 93 6.50 15.51 4.23
CA TYR A 93 6.07 14.36 3.44
C TYR A 93 6.14 13.11 4.30
N LEU A 94 5.15 12.23 4.19
CA LEU A 94 4.91 11.11 5.09
C LEU A 94 4.67 11.56 6.54
N GLY A 95 4.64 10.62 7.46
CA GLY A 95 4.51 10.82 8.90
C GLY A 95 5.71 10.23 9.65
N PRO A 96 5.84 10.52 10.96
CA PRO A 96 6.81 9.88 11.82
C PRO A 96 6.54 8.38 11.92
N VAL A 97 7.54 7.62 12.33
CA VAL A 97 7.32 6.24 12.78
C VAL A 97 6.80 6.31 14.21
N LEU A 98 5.55 5.91 14.42
CA LEU A 98 5.00 5.73 15.76
C LEU A 98 5.54 4.42 16.32
N ARG A 99 5.84 4.38 17.63
CA ARG A 99 6.28 3.16 18.28
C ARG A 99 5.69 3.02 19.67
N ALA A 100 5.05 1.88 19.91
CA ALA A 100 4.42 1.55 21.18
C ALA A 100 4.56 0.06 21.48
N LYS A 101 4.13 -0.37 22.65
CA LYS A 101 4.20 -1.76 23.10
C LYS A 101 2.83 -2.41 23.21
N ARG A 102 2.79 -3.73 23.04
CA ARG A 102 1.63 -4.52 23.44
C ARG A 102 1.29 -4.26 24.91
N GLY A 103 0.01 -3.99 25.17
CA GLY A 103 -0.52 -3.61 26.48
C GLY A 103 -0.55 -2.11 26.75
N ASP A 104 0.07 -1.27 25.89
CA ASP A 104 -0.09 0.16 26.02
C ASP A 104 -1.53 0.58 25.68
N LYS A 105 -2.12 1.40 26.53
CA LYS A 105 -3.31 2.19 26.19
C LYS A 105 -2.84 3.41 25.45
N VAL A 106 -3.29 3.58 24.22
CA VAL A 106 -2.88 4.70 23.39
C VAL A 106 -4.04 5.65 23.14
N ARG A 107 -3.73 6.93 23.05
CA ARG A 107 -4.61 7.99 22.57
C ARG A 107 -3.89 8.74 21.47
N ILE A 108 -4.47 8.73 20.26
CA ILE A 108 -3.89 9.40 19.10
C ILE A 108 -4.83 10.52 18.69
N ASN A 109 -4.40 11.77 18.89
CA ASN A 109 -5.13 12.97 18.49
C ASN A 109 -4.71 13.34 17.07
N VAL A 110 -5.64 13.35 16.14
CA VAL A 110 -5.40 13.69 14.72
C VAL A 110 -6.10 15.02 14.43
N THR A 111 -5.35 16.03 14.00
CA THR A 111 -5.87 17.33 13.57
C THR A 111 -5.70 17.50 12.08
N ASN A 112 -6.76 17.82 11.37
CA ASN A 112 -6.73 18.01 9.92
C ASN A 112 -6.56 19.49 9.55
N GLN A 113 -5.46 19.82 8.85
CA GLN A 113 -5.12 21.16 8.33
C GLN A 113 -4.86 21.17 6.81
N ILE A 114 -5.36 20.15 6.05
CA ILE A 114 -5.05 20.03 4.61
C ILE A 114 -6.03 20.79 3.69
N GLY A 115 -7.05 21.44 4.21
CA GLY A 115 -8.01 22.21 3.42
C GLY A 115 -9.23 21.42 2.93
N VAL A 116 -9.19 20.09 2.97
CA VAL A 116 -10.27 19.17 2.59
C VAL A 116 -10.49 18.13 3.69
N PRO A 117 -11.62 17.40 3.70
CA PRO A 117 -11.80 16.29 4.64
C PRO A 117 -10.72 15.21 4.48
N SER A 118 -10.41 14.52 5.58
CA SER A 118 -9.49 13.39 5.62
C SER A 118 -9.89 12.44 6.73
N THR A 119 -9.29 11.25 6.73
CA THR A 119 -9.32 10.30 7.84
C THR A 119 -7.91 9.85 8.13
N LEU A 120 -7.70 9.04 9.17
CA LEU A 120 -6.42 8.37 9.39
C LEU A 120 -6.66 6.97 9.95
N HIS A 121 -6.49 5.97 9.08
CA HIS A 121 -6.69 4.56 9.39
C HIS A 121 -5.42 3.93 9.95
N TRP A 122 -5.58 3.07 10.96
CA TRP A 122 -4.50 2.30 11.59
C TRP A 122 -4.43 0.91 10.97
N HIS A 123 -3.82 0.80 9.82
CA HIS A 123 -3.79 -0.42 9.01
C HIS A 123 -3.10 -1.58 9.73
N GLY A 124 -3.83 -2.67 9.89
CA GLY A 124 -3.37 -3.89 10.59
C GLY A 124 -3.56 -3.86 12.10
N MET A 125 -4.11 -2.78 12.67
CA MET A 125 -4.38 -2.66 14.09
C MET A 125 -5.69 -3.37 14.46
N VAL A 126 -5.69 -4.10 15.57
CA VAL A 126 -6.88 -4.69 16.18
C VAL A 126 -7.43 -3.72 17.20
N LEU A 127 -8.61 -3.13 16.93
CA LEU A 127 -9.18 -2.04 17.71
C LEU A 127 -10.70 -1.90 17.52
N PRO A 128 -11.41 -1.11 18.37
CA PRO A 128 -12.84 -0.86 18.17
C PRO A 128 -13.14 -0.15 16.85
N ALA A 129 -14.24 -0.51 16.17
CA ALA A 129 -14.63 0.05 14.88
C ALA A 129 -14.73 1.58 14.86
N SER A 130 -15.21 2.20 15.96
CA SER A 130 -15.28 3.66 16.10
C SER A 130 -13.90 4.34 16.19
N MET A 131 -12.83 3.56 16.40
CA MET A 131 -11.44 4.02 16.53
C MET A 131 -10.56 3.65 15.33
N ASP A 132 -11.14 3.00 14.32
CA ASP A 132 -10.44 2.44 13.16
C ASP A 132 -9.87 3.49 12.19
N GLY A 133 -10.49 4.65 12.12
CA GLY A 133 -10.05 5.73 11.23
C GLY A 133 -10.42 5.51 9.75
N GLY A 134 -11.35 4.61 9.48
CA GLY A 134 -11.90 4.38 8.15
C GLY A 134 -12.82 5.52 7.66
N PRO A 135 -13.55 5.34 6.55
CA PRO A 135 -14.36 6.39 5.93
C PRO A 135 -15.42 7.00 6.84
N HIS A 136 -15.86 6.28 7.88
CA HIS A 136 -16.86 6.76 8.85
C HIS A 136 -16.30 7.72 9.91
N GLN A 137 -14.97 7.82 10.05
CA GLN A 137 -14.30 8.72 11.00
C GLN A 137 -13.72 9.95 10.28
N GLU A 138 -14.55 10.61 9.44
CA GLU A 138 -14.14 11.80 8.71
C GLU A 138 -13.75 12.96 9.63
N ILE A 139 -12.57 13.54 9.39
CA ILE A 139 -12.03 14.71 10.08
C ILE A 139 -12.10 15.90 9.11
N LYS A 140 -13.03 16.82 9.30
CA LYS A 140 -13.14 18.03 8.49
C LYS A 140 -11.93 18.95 8.72
N HIS A 141 -11.60 19.78 7.74
CA HIS A 141 -10.54 20.78 7.89
C HIS A 141 -10.76 21.64 9.16
N GLY A 142 -9.67 21.85 9.91
CA GLY A 142 -9.68 22.60 11.18
C GLY A 142 -10.30 21.84 12.37
N LYS A 143 -10.65 20.55 12.19
CA LYS A 143 -11.18 19.70 13.26
C LYS A 143 -10.18 18.64 13.68
N SER A 144 -10.43 18.06 14.85
CA SER A 144 -9.65 16.97 15.42
C SER A 144 -10.53 15.78 15.75
N TRP A 145 -9.94 14.59 15.69
CA TRP A 145 -10.49 13.32 16.12
C TRP A 145 -9.48 12.61 17.00
N ALA A 146 -9.95 11.89 18.02
CA ALA A 146 -9.11 11.11 18.90
C ALA A 146 -9.47 9.63 18.78
N SER A 147 -8.47 8.78 18.53
CA SER A 147 -8.58 7.34 18.57
C SER A 147 -7.97 6.81 19.86
N GLU A 148 -8.73 6.03 20.62
CA GLU A 148 -8.32 5.50 21.92
C GLU A 148 -8.52 3.98 21.95
N PHE A 149 -7.43 3.24 22.16
CA PHE A 149 -7.47 1.78 22.23
C PHE A 149 -6.28 1.22 23.00
N GLU A 150 -6.38 -0.05 23.38
CA GLU A 150 -5.27 -0.83 23.92
C GLU A 150 -4.62 -1.64 22.81
N ILE A 151 -3.29 -1.62 22.73
CA ILE A 151 -2.54 -2.44 21.77
C ILE A 151 -2.54 -3.88 22.25
N ARG A 152 -3.19 -4.76 21.51
CA ARG A 152 -3.37 -6.19 21.87
C ARG A 152 -2.59 -7.15 21.01
N GLN A 153 -2.23 -6.75 19.79
CA GLN A 153 -1.47 -7.58 18.87
C GLN A 153 -0.01 -7.73 19.26
N GLU A 154 0.60 -8.71 18.64
CA GLU A 154 2.01 -9.04 18.80
C GLU A 154 2.92 -8.01 18.13
N ALA A 155 4.23 -8.07 18.43
CA ALA A 155 5.24 -7.24 17.78
C ALA A 155 5.19 -7.37 16.27
N SER A 156 5.02 -6.23 15.59
CA SER A 156 4.81 -6.16 14.14
C SER A 156 5.15 -4.78 13.60
N THR A 157 5.33 -4.71 12.29
CA THR A 157 5.44 -3.44 11.56
C THR A 157 4.12 -3.17 10.87
N LEU A 158 3.35 -2.25 11.44
CA LEU A 158 2.09 -1.75 10.90
C LEU A 158 2.32 -0.39 10.25
N TRP A 159 1.26 0.20 9.71
CA TRP A 159 1.32 1.53 9.13
C TRP A 159 -0.01 2.28 9.32
N TYR A 160 -0.03 3.55 9.01
CA TYR A 160 -1.23 4.37 9.06
C TYR A 160 -1.30 5.26 7.83
N HIS A 161 -2.51 5.51 7.33
CA HIS A 161 -2.71 6.29 6.11
C HIS A 161 -4.11 6.89 6.05
N SER A 162 -4.29 7.87 5.16
CA SER A 162 -5.64 8.37 4.86
C SER A 162 -6.50 7.25 4.26
N HIS A 163 -7.75 7.21 4.67
CA HIS A 163 -8.78 6.31 4.14
C HIS A 163 -10.06 7.10 3.80
N GLN A 164 -9.87 8.35 3.34
CA GLN A 164 -10.99 9.23 2.99
C GLN A 164 -11.69 8.71 1.74
N MET A 165 -13.00 8.47 1.85
CA MET A 165 -13.81 7.99 0.73
C MET A 165 -13.58 8.81 -0.54
N HIS A 166 -13.27 8.15 -1.65
CA HIS A 166 -12.94 8.73 -2.96
C HIS A 166 -11.67 9.60 -3.03
N GLN A 167 -10.85 9.64 -1.96
CA GLN A 167 -9.66 10.47 -1.87
C GLN A 167 -8.45 9.75 -1.26
N THR A 168 -8.59 8.48 -0.89
CA THR A 168 -7.50 7.68 -0.30
C THR A 168 -6.27 7.73 -1.18
N GLY A 169 -6.42 7.39 -2.46
CA GLY A 169 -5.32 7.35 -3.42
C GLY A 169 -4.62 8.70 -3.56
N ALA A 170 -5.37 9.79 -3.72
CA ALA A 170 -4.82 11.13 -3.85
C ALA A 170 -4.06 11.57 -2.59
N GLN A 171 -4.64 11.36 -1.41
CA GLN A 171 -4.05 11.80 -0.15
C GLN A 171 -2.80 11.00 0.22
N VAL A 172 -2.81 9.67 0.01
CA VAL A 172 -1.63 8.81 0.22
C VAL A 172 -0.54 9.12 -0.82
N TYR A 173 -0.90 9.34 -2.08
CA TYR A 173 0.04 9.71 -3.13
C TYR A 173 0.80 10.99 -2.79
N HIS A 174 0.16 11.95 -2.16
CA HIS A 174 0.77 13.22 -1.75
C HIS A 174 1.48 13.16 -0.39
N GLY A 175 1.37 12.04 0.37
CA GLY A 175 2.21 11.81 1.55
C GLY A 175 1.50 11.54 2.87
N LEU A 176 0.17 11.34 2.90
CA LEU A 176 -0.53 11.00 4.16
C LEU A 176 -0.42 9.51 4.49
N ALA A 177 0.78 9.09 4.88
CA ALA A 177 1.10 7.75 5.38
C ALA A 177 2.30 7.77 6.33
N GLY A 178 2.40 6.77 7.22
CA GLY A 178 3.54 6.56 8.10
C GLY A 178 3.53 5.15 8.71
N LEU A 179 4.63 4.71 9.30
CA LEU A 179 4.74 3.40 9.94
C LEU A 179 4.33 3.46 11.41
N PHE A 180 3.81 2.34 11.92
CA PHE A 180 3.51 2.13 13.34
C PHE A 180 4.14 0.81 13.80
N ILE A 181 5.23 0.88 14.55
CA ILE A 181 5.93 -0.29 15.06
C ILE A 181 5.33 -0.67 16.42
N ILE A 182 4.97 -1.93 16.54
CA ILE A 182 4.56 -2.54 17.81
C ILE A 182 5.68 -3.43 18.32
N ASP A 183 6.07 -3.20 19.55
CA ASP A 183 6.98 -4.09 20.30
C ASP A 183 6.21 -4.97 21.30
N ASP A 184 6.86 -6.04 21.75
CA ASP A 184 6.44 -6.82 22.89
C ASP A 184 7.66 -7.40 23.63
N ASP A 185 7.44 -7.98 24.81
CA ASP A 185 8.51 -8.52 25.63
C ASP A 185 9.24 -9.71 24.99
N GLY A 186 8.56 -10.42 24.08
CA GLY A 186 9.13 -11.54 23.34
C GLY A 186 10.10 -11.07 22.26
N SER A 187 9.72 -10.06 21.50
CA SER A 187 10.50 -9.52 20.37
C SER A 187 11.85 -8.94 20.82
N GLN A 188 11.89 -8.32 21.99
CA GLN A 188 13.12 -7.75 22.56
C GLN A 188 14.18 -8.79 22.93
N LYS A 189 13.74 -10.04 23.20
CA LYS A 189 14.62 -11.16 23.61
C LYS A 189 15.17 -11.96 22.44
N LEU A 190 14.74 -11.67 21.20
CA LEU A 190 15.16 -12.42 20.02
C LEU A 190 16.60 -12.15 19.58
N GLY A 191 17.28 -11.15 20.17
CA GLY A 191 18.65 -10.78 19.79
C GLY A 191 18.78 -10.24 18.37
N LEU A 192 17.67 -9.75 17.78
CA LEU A 192 17.67 -9.13 16.46
C LEU A 192 18.26 -7.73 16.49
N PRO A 193 18.74 -7.20 15.35
CA PRO A 193 19.03 -5.78 15.21
C PRO A 193 17.83 -4.93 15.63
N GLN A 194 18.06 -3.93 16.50
CA GLN A 194 16.98 -3.16 17.14
C GLN A 194 17.32 -1.69 17.38
N GLU A 195 18.55 -1.25 17.02
CA GLU A 195 18.95 0.15 17.12
C GLU A 195 18.36 0.94 15.95
N TYR A 196 17.28 1.70 16.24
CA TYR A 196 16.53 2.43 15.24
C TYR A 196 17.40 3.37 14.40
N GLY A 197 17.35 3.23 13.08
CA GLY A 197 18.14 4.02 12.13
C GLY A 197 19.63 3.66 12.07
N VAL A 198 20.05 2.64 12.77
CA VAL A 198 21.43 2.13 12.76
C VAL A 198 21.48 0.72 12.16
N ASP A 199 20.74 -0.20 12.74
CA ASP A 199 20.62 -1.58 12.25
C ASP A 199 19.16 -2.07 12.17
N ASP A 200 18.18 -1.34 12.72
CA ASP A 200 16.73 -1.48 12.53
C ASP A 200 16.23 -0.34 11.64
N ILE A 201 16.07 -0.60 10.36
CA ILE A 201 15.91 0.38 9.28
C ILE A 201 14.47 0.35 8.73
N PRO A 202 13.62 1.35 9.04
CA PRO A 202 12.30 1.46 8.42
C PRO A 202 12.41 1.95 6.98
N CYS A 203 11.67 1.31 6.08
CA CYS A 203 11.67 1.61 4.64
C CYS A 203 10.25 1.63 4.07
N THR A 204 9.67 2.80 3.91
CA THR A 204 8.46 2.97 3.09
C THR A 204 8.87 3.18 1.65
N ILE A 205 8.60 2.18 0.81
CA ILE A 205 8.91 2.17 -0.62
C ILE A 205 7.69 2.71 -1.37
N GLN A 206 7.90 3.66 -2.25
CA GLN A 206 6.85 4.27 -3.06
C GLN A 206 7.37 4.56 -4.46
N ASP A 207 6.47 4.63 -5.42
CA ASP A 207 6.76 5.14 -6.75
C ASP A 207 5.91 6.37 -7.04
N ARG A 208 6.50 7.36 -7.72
CA ARG A 208 5.83 8.61 -8.03
C ARG A 208 6.13 9.02 -9.46
N ARG A 209 5.24 9.79 -10.05
CA ARG A 209 5.42 10.47 -11.33
C ARG A 209 5.45 11.96 -11.09
N PHE A 210 6.33 12.66 -11.79
CA PHE A 210 6.49 14.10 -11.68
C PHE A 210 6.24 14.76 -13.03
N ASN A 211 5.63 15.94 -12.98
CA ASN A 211 5.53 16.83 -14.12
C ASN A 211 6.87 17.53 -14.36
N ASN A 212 7.04 18.18 -15.51
CA ASN A 212 8.28 18.90 -15.85
C ASN A 212 8.64 20.05 -14.88
N ASP A 213 7.67 20.57 -14.17
CA ASP A 213 7.86 21.60 -13.13
C ASP A 213 8.20 21.01 -11.75
N GLY A 214 8.30 19.67 -11.67
CA GLY A 214 8.57 18.93 -10.44
C GLY A 214 7.36 18.75 -9.52
N SER A 215 6.16 19.14 -9.92
CA SER A 215 4.94 18.80 -9.18
C SER A 215 4.60 17.31 -9.32
N LEU A 216 3.94 16.73 -8.31
CA LEU A 216 3.44 15.35 -8.38
C LEU A 216 2.36 15.24 -9.46
N SER A 217 2.49 14.26 -10.34
CA SER A 217 1.51 13.92 -11.37
C SER A 217 0.65 12.75 -10.89
N TYR A 218 -0.58 13.03 -10.47
CA TYR A 218 -1.54 12.03 -10.02
C TYR A 218 -2.68 11.87 -11.01
N ILE A 219 -2.91 10.64 -11.49
CA ILE A 219 -3.96 10.26 -12.45
C ILE A 219 -3.97 11.16 -13.69
N GLY A 220 -3.03 10.93 -14.59
CA GLY A 220 -2.95 11.64 -15.88
C GLY A 220 -3.77 11.00 -17.01
N SER A 221 -4.26 9.76 -16.83
CA SER A 221 -4.89 9.00 -17.90
C SER A 221 -6.01 8.07 -17.40
N MET A 222 -6.83 7.58 -18.34
CA MET A 222 -7.80 6.51 -18.05
C MET A 222 -7.08 5.21 -17.62
N HIS A 223 -5.89 4.97 -18.16
CA HIS A 223 -5.06 3.82 -17.77
C HIS A 223 -4.72 3.86 -16.26
N ASP A 224 -4.29 5.01 -15.74
CA ASP A 224 -3.98 5.19 -14.32
C ASP A 224 -5.20 4.92 -13.43
N ARG A 225 -6.40 5.30 -13.90
CA ARG A 225 -7.65 5.00 -13.19
C ARG A 225 -8.01 3.52 -13.17
N MET A 226 -7.70 2.82 -14.27
CA MET A 226 -8.10 1.42 -14.46
C MET A 226 -7.08 0.43 -13.90
N MET A 227 -5.78 0.73 -14.00
CA MET A 227 -4.71 -0.16 -13.56
C MET A 227 -4.14 0.23 -12.18
N GLY A 228 -4.53 1.42 -11.70
CA GLY A 228 -3.93 2.06 -10.54
C GLY A 228 -2.74 2.93 -10.91
N MET A 229 -2.38 3.84 -10.01
CA MET A 229 -1.32 4.81 -10.25
C MET A 229 0.06 4.20 -10.02
N GLU A 230 0.83 4.05 -11.10
CA GLU A 230 2.24 3.68 -11.04
C GLU A 230 3.13 4.83 -11.54
N GLY A 231 4.24 5.06 -10.84
CA GLY A 231 5.23 6.07 -11.17
C GLY A 231 6.51 5.49 -11.76
N ASP A 232 7.37 6.35 -12.27
CA ASP A 232 8.68 6.02 -12.84
C ASP A 232 9.85 6.44 -11.93
N VAL A 233 9.57 7.17 -10.85
CA VAL A 233 10.56 7.61 -9.87
C VAL A 233 10.36 6.87 -8.55
N MET A 234 11.37 6.09 -8.14
CA MET A 234 11.36 5.33 -6.89
C MET A 234 11.74 6.21 -5.71
N LEU A 235 10.93 6.14 -4.66
CA LEU A 235 11.19 6.83 -3.39
C LEU A 235 11.33 5.79 -2.26
N VAL A 236 12.25 6.04 -1.34
CA VAL A 236 12.29 5.38 -0.04
C VAL A 236 12.30 6.45 1.03
N ASN A 237 11.32 6.42 1.94
CA ASN A 237 11.12 7.44 2.98
C ASN A 237 11.10 8.88 2.43
N GLY A 238 10.54 9.06 1.23
CA GLY A 238 10.45 10.36 0.56
C GLY A 238 11.75 10.86 -0.09
N VAL A 239 12.76 10.01 -0.26
CA VAL A 239 14.01 10.33 -0.97
C VAL A 239 14.12 9.51 -2.25
N VAL A 240 14.44 10.16 -3.36
CA VAL A 240 14.61 9.51 -4.67
C VAL A 240 15.81 8.59 -4.65
N THR A 241 15.60 7.29 -4.86
CA THR A 241 16.63 6.24 -4.98
C THR A 241 17.83 6.46 -4.04
N PRO A 242 17.60 6.48 -2.70
CA PRO A 242 18.63 6.91 -1.75
C PRO A 242 19.77 5.91 -1.58
N THR A 243 20.88 6.40 -1.02
CA THR A 243 21.99 5.58 -0.55
C THR A 243 22.00 5.54 0.97
N LEU A 244 21.86 4.34 1.53
CA LEU A 244 22.03 4.05 2.95
C LEU A 244 23.52 3.77 3.22
N GLN A 245 24.15 4.57 4.07
CA GLN A 245 25.46 4.26 4.64
C GLN A 245 25.26 3.26 5.78
N ALA A 246 25.51 1.99 5.52
CA ALA A 246 25.35 0.93 6.51
C ALA A 246 26.35 1.10 7.64
N LYS A 247 25.90 0.97 8.88
CA LYS A 247 26.76 1.10 10.08
C LYS A 247 27.14 -0.24 10.69
N ARG A 248 26.29 -1.25 10.54
CA ARG A 248 26.47 -2.61 11.08
C ARG A 248 26.44 -3.64 9.96
N SER A 249 27.12 -4.76 10.17
CA SER A 249 27.24 -5.82 9.16
C SER A 249 25.97 -6.69 9.03
N LEU A 250 25.06 -6.69 10.02
CA LEU A 250 23.75 -7.30 9.94
C LEU A 250 22.70 -6.20 10.10
N LEU A 251 21.82 -6.07 9.11
CA LEU A 251 20.78 -5.06 9.05
C LEU A 251 19.40 -5.74 9.07
N ARG A 252 18.47 -5.17 9.83
CA ARG A 252 17.04 -5.49 9.79
C ARG A 252 16.33 -4.38 9.03
N PHE A 253 15.73 -4.72 7.91
CA PHE A 253 14.87 -3.79 7.16
C PHE A 253 13.40 -4.09 7.46
N ARG A 254 12.64 -3.05 7.80
CA ARG A 254 11.20 -3.07 7.90
C ARG A 254 10.64 -2.49 6.61
N LEU A 255 10.40 -3.36 5.63
CA LEU A 255 9.95 -2.97 4.31
C LEU A 255 8.43 -2.83 4.30
N HIS A 256 7.94 -1.71 3.82
CA HIS A 256 6.55 -1.43 3.58
C HIS A 256 6.35 -0.98 2.13
N ASN A 257 5.42 -1.58 1.43
CA ASN A 257 5.00 -1.09 0.13
C ASN A 257 3.90 -0.04 0.29
N GLY A 258 4.30 1.22 0.30
CA GLY A 258 3.42 2.39 0.39
C GLY A 258 3.09 3.02 -0.97
N SER A 259 3.24 2.28 -2.07
CA SER A 259 2.78 2.68 -3.40
C SER A 259 1.27 2.65 -3.50
N ASN A 260 0.70 3.27 -4.53
CA ASN A 260 -0.74 3.23 -4.75
C ASN A 260 -1.21 1.93 -5.42
N ALA A 261 -0.40 1.40 -6.37
CA ALA A 261 -0.81 0.22 -7.16
C ALA A 261 0.32 -0.78 -7.41
N ARG A 262 1.58 -0.33 -7.47
CA ARG A 262 2.71 -1.17 -7.87
C ARG A 262 3.02 -2.27 -6.86
N ALA A 263 3.02 -3.53 -7.30
CA ALA A 263 3.62 -4.63 -6.57
C ALA A 263 5.11 -4.76 -6.97
N TYR A 264 5.98 -4.94 -5.99
CA TYR A 264 7.42 -5.10 -6.19
C TYR A 264 7.83 -6.57 -6.20
N GLN A 265 8.81 -6.91 -7.04
CA GLN A 265 9.56 -8.17 -6.97
C GLN A 265 10.99 -7.83 -6.55
N LEU A 266 11.21 -7.80 -5.24
CA LEU A 266 12.44 -7.32 -4.62
C LEU A 266 13.57 -8.36 -4.70
N ALA A 267 14.77 -7.93 -5.06
CA ALA A 267 15.99 -8.72 -5.02
C ALA A 267 17.20 -7.79 -4.85
N PHE A 268 18.33 -8.33 -4.40
CA PHE A 268 19.58 -7.57 -4.40
C PHE A 268 20.31 -7.73 -5.74
N SER A 269 21.05 -6.70 -6.15
CA SER A 269 21.76 -6.64 -7.42
C SER A 269 22.79 -7.77 -7.61
N ASP A 270 23.32 -8.30 -6.53
CA ASP A 270 24.27 -9.43 -6.51
C ASP A 270 23.61 -10.79 -6.22
N GLN A 271 22.28 -10.84 -6.23
CA GLN A 271 21.47 -12.04 -6.01
C GLN A 271 21.72 -12.74 -4.66
N ARG A 272 22.23 -12.00 -3.66
CA ARG A 272 22.44 -12.56 -2.32
C ARG A 272 21.17 -13.04 -1.68
N ASN A 273 21.27 -14.05 -0.84
CA ASN A 273 20.21 -14.49 0.03
C ASN A 273 20.00 -13.47 1.16
N PHE A 274 18.77 -13.40 1.64
CA PHE A 274 18.37 -12.69 2.83
C PHE A 274 17.31 -13.50 3.59
N GLN A 275 17.08 -13.20 4.85
CA GLN A 275 16.13 -13.91 5.70
C GLN A 275 14.87 -13.08 5.89
N VAL A 276 13.72 -13.63 5.53
CA VAL A 276 12.42 -13.08 5.93
C VAL A 276 12.15 -13.53 7.36
N ILE A 277 11.87 -12.58 8.25
CA ILE A 277 11.65 -12.84 9.68
C ILE A 277 10.25 -12.48 10.16
N ALA A 278 9.53 -11.60 9.44
CA ALA A 278 8.17 -11.21 9.80
C ALA A 278 7.34 -10.89 8.56
N SER A 279 6.04 -11.08 8.67
CA SER A 279 5.00 -10.64 7.73
C SER A 279 4.19 -9.47 8.32
N ASP A 280 3.05 -9.13 7.72
CA ASP A 280 2.20 -7.99 8.13
C ASP A 280 1.89 -7.99 9.63
N GLY A 281 1.52 -9.14 10.17
CA GLY A 281 1.02 -9.30 11.53
C GLY A 281 2.05 -9.73 12.58
N GLY A 282 3.33 -9.90 12.21
CA GLY A 282 4.37 -10.24 13.15
C GLY A 282 5.37 -11.29 12.67
N PHE A 283 6.16 -11.79 13.61
CA PHE A 283 7.25 -12.73 13.32
C PHE A 283 6.77 -14.08 12.79
N LEU A 284 7.55 -14.63 11.86
CA LEU A 284 7.46 -16.03 11.48
C LEU A 284 7.99 -16.93 12.62
N THR A 285 7.80 -18.24 12.49
CA THR A 285 8.35 -19.21 13.48
C THR A 285 9.85 -19.31 13.42
N ALA A 286 10.41 -19.19 12.24
CA ALA A 286 11.85 -19.21 11.96
C ALA A 286 12.15 -18.31 10.75
N PRO A 287 13.39 -17.83 10.60
CA PRO A 287 13.82 -17.12 9.40
C PRO A 287 13.70 -18.00 8.15
N VAL A 288 13.16 -17.44 7.07
CA VAL A 288 13.05 -18.10 5.77
C VAL A 288 14.04 -17.48 4.81
N THR A 289 14.97 -18.29 4.30
CA THR A 289 16.03 -17.83 3.39
C THR A 289 15.54 -17.83 1.95
N ILE A 290 15.58 -16.65 1.33
CA ILE A 290 15.24 -16.43 -0.08
C ILE A 290 16.18 -15.42 -0.71
N ASN A 291 16.14 -15.28 -2.03
CA ASN A 291 16.87 -14.25 -2.77
C ASN A 291 15.96 -13.30 -3.55
N SER A 292 14.66 -13.55 -3.53
CA SER A 292 13.67 -12.69 -4.19
C SER A 292 12.34 -12.75 -3.44
N LEU A 293 11.68 -11.58 -3.30
CA LEU A 293 10.46 -11.40 -2.51
C LEU A 293 9.44 -10.58 -3.28
N ARG A 294 8.21 -11.08 -3.38
CA ARG A 294 7.09 -10.25 -3.83
C ARG A 294 6.52 -9.47 -2.64
N LEU A 295 6.27 -8.17 -2.85
CA LEU A 295 5.67 -7.28 -1.86
C LEU A 295 4.54 -6.48 -2.53
N ALA A 296 3.29 -6.83 -2.25
CA ALA A 296 2.13 -6.13 -2.79
C ALA A 296 1.84 -4.83 -2.03
N VAL A 297 0.98 -3.99 -2.60
CA VAL A 297 0.58 -2.72 -1.97
C VAL A 297 -0.07 -2.98 -0.62
N GLY A 298 0.33 -2.21 0.39
CA GLY A 298 -0.13 -2.34 1.77
C GLY A 298 0.56 -3.43 2.58
N GLU A 299 1.30 -4.37 1.94
CA GLU A 299 2.03 -5.41 2.65
C GLU A 299 3.29 -4.86 3.33
N ARG A 300 3.65 -5.51 4.44
CA ARG A 300 4.91 -5.28 5.17
C ARG A 300 5.63 -6.60 5.34
N VAL A 301 6.95 -6.50 5.35
CA VAL A 301 7.83 -7.63 5.60
C VAL A 301 9.08 -7.14 6.33
N GLU A 302 9.60 -7.95 7.25
CA GLU A 302 10.89 -7.66 7.86
C GLU A 302 11.92 -8.68 7.37
N ILE A 303 13.07 -8.16 6.97
CA ILE A 303 14.17 -8.98 6.47
C ILE A 303 15.46 -8.70 7.21
N LEU A 304 16.30 -9.73 7.35
CA LEU A 304 17.70 -9.59 7.77
C LEU A 304 18.62 -9.73 6.58
N VAL A 305 19.53 -8.79 6.44
CA VAL A 305 20.52 -8.73 5.36
C VAL A 305 21.93 -8.66 5.94
N ASP A 306 22.76 -9.67 5.61
CA ASP A 306 24.17 -9.68 5.95
C ASP A 306 24.97 -8.92 4.88
N VAL A 307 25.67 -7.88 5.31
CA VAL A 307 26.56 -7.03 4.49
C VAL A 307 28.00 -7.03 5.01
N SER A 308 28.38 -8.10 5.71
CA SER A 308 29.76 -8.27 6.26
C SER A 308 30.84 -8.35 5.19
N ASP A 309 30.48 -8.64 3.95
CA ASP A 309 31.35 -8.62 2.77
C ASP A 309 31.78 -7.22 2.32
N LYS A 310 31.24 -6.16 2.97
CA LYS A 310 31.59 -4.74 2.78
C LYS A 310 31.44 -4.22 1.35
N LYS A 311 30.47 -4.77 0.60
CA LYS A 311 30.18 -4.34 -0.77
C LYS A 311 29.17 -3.18 -0.81
N VAL A 312 29.13 -2.53 -1.96
CA VAL A 312 28.00 -1.68 -2.34
C VAL A 312 27.04 -2.56 -3.12
N ILE A 313 25.79 -2.61 -2.65
CA ILE A 313 24.72 -3.40 -3.27
C ILE A 313 23.51 -2.54 -3.48
N GLN A 314 22.62 -2.96 -4.39
CA GLN A 314 21.35 -2.27 -4.63
C GLN A 314 20.20 -3.22 -4.27
N LEU A 315 19.19 -2.68 -3.58
CA LEU A 315 17.87 -3.28 -3.56
C LEU A 315 17.16 -2.85 -4.86
N GLN A 316 16.73 -3.83 -5.62
CA GLN A 316 16.10 -3.63 -6.92
C GLN A 316 14.73 -4.29 -6.96
N SER A 317 13.88 -3.87 -7.87
CA SER A 317 12.69 -4.61 -8.25
C SER A 317 12.76 -4.95 -9.72
N GLN A 318 12.55 -6.20 -10.05
CA GLN A 318 12.20 -6.62 -11.40
C GLN A 318 10.74 -6.23 -11.65
N GLN A 319 10.37 -5.96 -12.90
CA GLN A 319 8.96 -5.83 -13.21
C GLN A 319 8.25 -7.14 -12.88
N ALA A 320 7.28 -7.11 -11.99
CA ALA A 320 6.47 -8.27 -11.70
C ALA A 320 5.73 -8.69 -12.98
N SER A 321 6.03 -9.90 -13.49
CA SER A 321 5.37 -10.49 -14.65
C SER A 321 3.92 -10.85 -14.32
N GLY A 322 3.08 -9.85 -14.04
CA GLY A 322 1.68 -10.01 -13.65
C GLY A 322 0.68 -9.63 -14.73
N GLY A 323 1.12 -9.16 -15.88
CA GLY A 323 0.27 -8.89 -17.05
C GLY A 323 0.20 -10.14 -17.95
N GLY A 324 -1.02 -10.49 -18.41
CA GLY A 324 -1.20 -11.58 -19.35
C GLY A 324 -0.31 -11.45 -20.59
N MET A 325 -0.21 -12.53 -21.38
CA MET A 325 0.70 -12.67 -22.53
C MET A 325 0.79 -11.44 -23.46
N MET A 326 -0.31 -10.70 -23.60
CA MET A 326 -0.40 -9.48 -24.42
C MET A 326 0.34 -8.27 -23.79
N MET A 327 0.31 -8.13 -22.45
CA MET A 327 1.03 -7.08 -21.72
C MET A 327 2.52 -7.39 -21.60
N GLY A 328 2.88 -8.66 -21.43
CA GLY A 328 4.27 -9.14 -21.50
C GLY A 328 4.92 -8.91 -22.88
N MET A 329 4.13 -8.93 -23.96
CA MET A 329 4.60 -8.67 -25.31
C MET A 329 4.77 -7.17 -25.57
N MET A 330 3.87 -6.33 -25.07
CA MET A 330 4.00 -4.86 -25.16
C MET A 330 5.18 -4.36 -24.30
N ASN A 331 5.39 -4.90 -23.10
CA ASN A 331 6.53 -4.57 -22.25
C ASN A 331 7.88 -4.98 -22.87
N ARG A 332 7.94 -6.15 -23.56
CA ARG A 332 9.13 -6.54 -24.30
C ARG A 332 9.48 -5.62 -25.47
N MET A 333 8.46 -5.05 -26.12
CA MET A 333 8.65 -4.11 -27.24
C MET A 333 9.06 -2.70 -26.75
N SER A 334 8.80 -2.35 -25.48
CA SER A 334 9.18 -1.06 -24.88
C SER A 334 10.46 -1.11 -24.02
N GLY A 335 11.27 -2.17 -24.09
CA GLY A 335 12.52 -2.30 -23.33
C GLY A 335 12.32 -2.62 -21.83
N GLY A 336 11.13 -3.02 -21.42
CA GLY A 336 10.69 -3.08 -20.02
C GLY A 336 11.04 -4.36 -19.24
N ASN A 337 12.21 -4.96 -19.48
CA ASN A 337 12.66 -6.13 -18.70
C ASN A 337 13.84 -5.81 -17.77
N GLU A 338 14.22 -4.54 -17.64
CA GLU A 338 15.34 -4.16 -16.77
C GLU A 338 14.85 -3.94 -15.33
N ALA A 339 15.62 -4.50 -14.38
CA ALA A 339 15.42 -4.23 -12.97
C ALA A 339 15.69 -2.76 -12.67
N PHE A 340 14.83 -2.10 -11.92
CA PHE A 340 15.05 -0.73 -11.48
C PHE A 340 15.51 -0.68 -10.03
N THR A 341 16.41 0.27 -9.74
CA THR A 341 16.98 0.44 -8.41
C THR A 341 16.00 1.17 -7.49
N ILE A 342 15.74 0.59 -6.32
CA ILE A 342 14.95 1.19 -5.23
C ILE A 342 15.85 2.01 -4.33
N MET A 343 16.96 1.41 -3.86
CA MET A 343 17.95 2.08 -3.03
C MET A 343 19.31 1.41 -3.15
N THR A 344 20.37 2.14 -2.80
CA THR A 344 21.73 1.62 -2.67
C THR A 344 22.08 1.44 -1.19
N ILE A 345 22.81 0.37 -0.86
CA ILE A 345 23.37 0.12 0.47
C ILE A 345 24.89 0.14 0.31
N ASP A 346 25.55 1.13 0.88
CA ASP A 346 27.00 1.22 0.94
C ASP A 346 27.50 0.65 2.28
N ALA A 347 28.05 -0.55 2.23
CA ALA A 347 28.53 -1.28 3.39
C ALA A 347 30.07 -1.25 3.57
N LYS A 348 30.79 -0.39 2.82
CA LYS A 348 32.26 -0.34 2.85
C LYS A 348 32.85 -0.13 4.24
N GLN A 349 32.15 0.58 5.12
CA GLN A 349 32.64 0.98 6.45
C GLN A 349 31.85 0.37 7.60
N VAL A 350 31.16 -0.77 7.38
CA VAL A 350 30.36 -1.40 8.44
C VAL A 350 31.25 -1.93 9.56
N GLN A 351 30.75 -1.78 10.78
CA GLN A 351 31.26 -2.46 11.96
C GLN A 351 30.60 -3.84 12.08
N THR A 352 31.33 -4.80 12.60
CA THR A 352 30.78 -6.14 12.87
C THR A 352 29.58 -6.02 13.81
N SER A 353 28.48 -6.65 13.45
CA SER A 353 27.29 -6.75 14.30
C SER A 353 27.57 -7.70 15.48
N THR A 354 27.01 -7.37 16.63
CA THR A 354 26.95 -8.27 17.80
C THR A 354 25.75 -9.22 17.73
N HIS A 355 24.82 -8.96 16.80
CA HIS A 355 23.65 -9.78 16.56
C HIS A 355 23.95 -10.92 15.59
N ALA A 356 23.26 -12.03 15.78
CA ALA A 356 23.28 -13.17 14.87
C ALA A 356 21.87 -13.46 14.36
N ILE A 357 21.76 -14.18 13.27
CA ILE A 357 20.47 -14.63 12.75
C ILE A 357 20.01 -15.78 13.64
N PRO A 358 18.88 -15.64 14.37
CA PRO A 358 18.37 -16.69 15.24
C PRO A 358 17.84 -17.87 14.41
N SER A 359 17.94 -19.09 14.94
CA SER A 359 17.36 -20.28 14.29
C SER A 359 15.83 -20.37 14.46
N THR A 360 15.30 -19.74 15.51
CA THR A 360 13.87 -19.68 15.82
C THR A 360 13.52 -18.26 16.21
N LEU A 361 12.32 -17.80 15.85
CA LEU A 361 11.85 -16.46 16.14
C LEU A 361 10.78 -16.49 17.23
N ARG A 362 9.72 -17.25 17.01
CA ARG A 362 8.56 -17.26 17.87
C ARG A 362 7.80 -18.59 17.75
N ALA A 363 7.10 -19.00 18.79
CA ALA A 363 6.08 -20.01 18.63
C ALA A 363 5.01 -19.49 17.66
N MET A 364 4.59 -20.32 16.72
CA MET A 364 3.53 -19.95 15.78
C MET A 364 2.26 -19.61 16.55
N THR A 365 1.70 -18.44 16.29
CA THR A 365 0.34 -18.13 16.70
C THR A 365 -0.57 -19.21 16.14
N ALA A 366 -1.37 -19.84 17.01
CA ALA A 366 -2.21 -20.95 16.59
C ALA A 366 -3.11 -20.52 15.43
N ILE A 367 -2.96 -21.18 14.28
CA ILE A 367 -3.87 -21.01 13.16
C ILE A 367 -5.25 -21.43 13.65
N PRO A 368 -6.28 -20.57 13.55
CA PRO A 368 -7.63 -20.97 13.93
C PRO A 368 -8.01 -22.27 13.22
N ASP A 369 -8.53 -23.25 13.96
CA ASP A 369 -8.94 -24.53 13.34
C ASP A 369 -10.07 -24.26 12.35
N ALA A 370 -9.80 -24.48 11.07
CA ALA A 370 -10.76 -24.30 10.00
C ALA A 370 -12.05 -25.11 10.22
N LYS A 371 -11.99 -26.19 10.99
CA LYS A 371 -13.17 -27.00 11.36
C LYS A 371 -14.09 -26.29 12.35
N THR A 372 -13.59 -25.32 13.10
CA THR A 372 -14.40 -24.50 14.03
C THR A 372 -15.03 -23.30 13.35
N SER A 373 -14.79 -23.12 12.05
CA SER A 373 -15.38 -22.03 11.27
C SER A 373 -16.91 -22.15 11.27
N ILE A 374 -17.57 -21.07 11.67
CA ILE A 374 -19.03 -21.00 11.67
C ILE A 374 -19.61 -20.56 10.34
N ALA A 375 -18.78 -19.99 9.45
CA ALA A 375 -19.19 -19.51 8.13
C ALA A 375 -18.01 -19.55 7.15
N THR A 376 -18.34 -19.84 5.87
CA THR A 376 -17.45 -19.58 4.74
C THR A 376 -18.08 -18.50 3.87
N ARG A 377 -17.42 -17.34 3.77
CA ARG A 377 -17.87 -16.23 2.93
C ARG A 377 -17.10 -16.19 1.63
N LYS A 378 -17.78 -15.79 0.54
CA LYS A 378 -17.18 -15.67 -0.79
C LYS A 378 -17.09 -14.21 -1.20
N PHE A 379 -15.95 -13.84 -1.76
CA PHE A 379 -15.66 -12.50 -2.25
C PHE A 379 -15.13 -12.60 -3.68
N ASP A 380 -15.96 -12.27 -4.66
CA ASP A 380 -15.59 -12.24 -6.07
C ASP A 380 -15.10 -10.82 -6.41
N LEU A 381 -13.81 -10.70 -6.69
CA LEU A 381 -13.18 -9.45 -7.10
C LEU A 381 -13.42 -9.26 -8.61
N GLN A 382 -14.06 -8.17 -8.99
CA GLN A 382 -14.54 -7.95 -10.34
C GLN A 382 -14.14 -6.56 -10.84
N MET A 383 -13.66 -6.54 -12.09
CA MET A 383 -13.33 -5.33 -12.83
C MET A 383 -14.11 -5.34 -14.15
N GLY A 384 -15.09 -4.45 -14.28
CA GLY A 384 -15.90 -4.32 -15.50
C GLY A 384 -15.15 -3.53 -16.57
N MET A 385 -14.93 -4.14 -17.74
CA MET A 385 -14.46 -3.46 -18.95
C MET A 385 -15.65 -3.29 -19.90
N GLY A 386 -16.25 -2.08 -19.96
CA GLY A 386 -17.31 -1.85 -20.93
C GLY A 386 -18.02 -0.50 -20.83
N MET A 387 -18.57 -0.05 -21.98
CA MET A 387 -19.34 1.20 -22.13
C MET A 387 -20.68 1.22 -21.38
N MET A 388 -21.11 0.11 -20.79
CA MET A 388 -22.38 -0.03 -20.06
C MET A 388 -22.15 -0.45 -18.59
N GLY A 389 -21.35 0.30 -17.81
CA GLY A 389 -21.23 0.07 -16.37
C GLY A 389 -19.95 -0.67 -15.96
N GLY A 390 -18.82 -0.30 -16.54
CA GLY A 390 -17.52 -0.66 -16.03
C GLY A 390 -17.32 -0.06 -14.64
N GLY A 391 -16.83 -0.85 -13.68
CA GLY A 391 -16.55 -0.40 -12.31
C GLY A 391 -15.85 -1.51 -11.55
N PHE A 392 -15.27 -1.13 -10.43
CA PHE A 392 -14.64 -2.05 -9.50
C PHE A 392 -15.67 -2.52 -8.48
N ARG A 393 -15.79 -3.84 -8.32
CA ARG A 393 -16.83 -4.44 -7.50
C ARG A 393 -16.30 -5.61 -6.70
N ILE A 394 -16.92 -5.83 -5.54
CA ILE A 394 -16.81 -7.07 -4.78
C ILE A 394 -18.22 -7.66 -4.71
N ASN A 395 -18.39 -8.90 -5.16
CA ASN A 395 -19.70 -9.59 -5.24
C ASN A 395 -20.75 -8.78 -6.03
N GLY A 396 -20.35 -8.16 -7.15
CA GLY A 396 -21.23 -7.36 -8.00
C GLY A 396 -21.62 -5.99 -7.44
N LYS A 397 -21.09 -5.60 -6.27
CA LYS A 397 -21.43 -4.35 -5.57
C LYS A 397 -20.24 -3.40 -5.52
N THR A 398 -20.51 -2.11 -5.64
CA THR A 398 -19.58 -1.04 -5.26
C THR A 398 -19.88 -0.59 -3.84
N MET A 399 -18.91 0.10 -3.20
CA MET A 399 -19.10 0.65 -1.86
C MET A 399 -20.31 1.57 -1.79
N GLU A 400 -21.07 1.41 -0.72
CA GLU A 400 -22.16 2.29 -0.32
C GLU A 400 -22.12 2.48 1.19
N MET A 401 -21.91 3.71 1.65
CA MET A 401 -21.64 4.04 3.05
C MET A 401 -22.78 3.65 4.02
N SER A 402 -24.01 3.60 3.53
CA SER A 402 -25.19 3.24 4.35
C SER A 402 -25.46 1.74 4.42
N ARG A 403 -24.82 0.91 3.55
CA ARG A 403 -25.09 -0.51 3.43
C ARG A 403 -24.11 -1.35 4.26
N ILE A 404 -24.62 -2.13 5.20
CA ILE A 404 -23.86 -3.22 5.84
C ILE A 404 -24.02 -4.47 5.00
N ASP A 405 -22.90 -5.00 4.48
CA ASP A 405 -22.96 -6.18 3.59
C ASP A 405 -23.27 -7.46 4.36
N PHE A 406 -22.75 -7.59 5.57
CA PHE A 406 -23.02 -8.74 6.45
C PHE A 406 -22.61 -8.45 7.90
N GLN A 407 -23.01 -9.36 8.78
CA GLN A 407 -22.63 -9.36 10.18
C GLN A 407 -21.73 -10.55 10.47
N VAL A 408 -20.77 -10.38 11.38
CA VAL A 408 -19.88 -11.41 11.90
C VAL A 408 -20.12 -11.53 13.38
N LYS A 409 -20.16 -12.76 13.88
CA LYS A 409 -20.32 -13.02 15.30
C LYS A 409 -18.98 -12.78 16.04
N ARG A 410 -19.01 -12.00 17.11
CA ARG A 410 -17.83 -11.78 17.97
C ARG A 410 -17.27 -13.12 18.49
N ASN A 411 -15.94 -13.22 18.57
CA ASN A 411 -15.18 -14.40 19.00
C ASN A 411 -15.45 -15.66 18.15
N SER A 412 -15.93 -15.48 16.91
CA SER A 412 -16.10 -16.59 15.98
C SER A 412 -14.95 -16.67 14.99
N THR A 413 -14.71 -17.87 14.49
CA THR A 413 -13.80 -18.14 13.39
C THR A 413 -14.60 -18.22 12.10
N GLU A 414 -14.12 -17.53 11.06
CA GLU A 414 -14.68 -17.63 9.70
C GLU A 414 -13.58 -17.94 8.69
N ILE A 415 -13.98 -18.57 7.59
CA ILE A 415 -13.16 -18.72 6.38
C ILE A 415 -13.70 -17.76 5.33
N TRP A 416 -12.79 -16.96 4.76
CA TRP A 416 -13.13 -16.10 3.62
C TRP A 416 -12.43 -16.63 2.38
N GLU A 417 -13.21 -16.90 1.34
CA GLU A 417 -12.75 -17.35 0.03
C GLU A 417 -12.76 -16.15 -0.91
N VAL A 418 -11.57 -15.66 -1.25
CA VAL A 418 -11.39 -14.51 -2.14
C VAL A 418 -11.00 -15.01 -3.51
N ARG A 419 -11.86 -14.79 -4.49
CA ARG A 419 -11.69 -15.16 -5.87
C ARG A 419 -11.45 -13.92 -6.73
N ASN A 420 -10.49 -14.00 -7.62
CA ASN A 420 -10.19 -12.91 -8.53
C ASN A 420 -10.52 -13.30 -9.97
N ASP A 421 -11.69 -12.87 -10.44
CA ASP A 421 -12.14 -13.07 -11.83
C ASP A 421 -11.75 -11.90 -12.77
N SER A 422 -10.98 -10.92 -12.25
CA SER A 422 -10.54 -9.76 -13.03
C SER A 422 -9.27 -10.05 -13.85
N PRO A 423 -8.91 -9.19 -14.81
CA PRO A 423 -7.72 -9.41 -15.66
C PRO A 423 -6.38 -9.13 -14.97
N MET A 424 -6.36 -8.56 -13.76
CA MET A 424 -5.15 -8.21 -13.02
C MET A 424 -5.18 -8.72 -11.58
N ALA A 425 -4.04 -8.71 -10.90
CA ALA A 425 -3.97 -9.06 -9.48
C ALA A 425 -4.53 -7.95 -8.61
N HIS A 426 -5.15 -8.33 -7.48
CA HIS A 426 -5.65 -7.38 -6.48
C HIS A 426 -5.15 -7.76 -5.09
N PRO A 427 -4.51 -6.85 -4.35
CA PRO A 427 -4.28 -7.03 -2.92
C PRO A 427 -5.62 -6.84 -2.19
N PHE A 428 -6.03 -7.84 -1.42
CA PHE A 428 -7.26 -7.83 -0.63
C PHE A 428 -6.91 -7.61 0.83
N HIS A 429 -7.46 -6.56 1.42
CA HIS A 429 -7.25 -6.17 2.81
C HIS A 429 -8.52 -6.30 3.65
N VAL A 430 -8.37 -6.65 4.92
CA VAL A 430 -9.46 -6.77 5.90
C VAL A 430 -9.09 -6.00 7.15
N HIS A 431 -9.93 -5.04 7.54
CA HIS A 431 -9.77 -4.26 8.76
C HIS A 431 -10.00 -5.10 10.03
N ASN A 432 -9.41 -4.67 11.15
CA ASN A 432 -9.59 -5.22 12.50
C ASN A 432 -9.05 -6.62 12.76
N VAL A 433 -8.71 -7.39 11.75
CA VAL A 433 -8.26 -8.77 11.93
C VAL A 433 -6.94 -9.02 11.24
N GLN A 434 -6.20 -9.98 11.82
CA GLN A 434 -5.10 -10.62 11.13
C GLN A 434 -5.49 -12.06 10.84
N PHE A 435 -5.19 -12.53 9.65
CA PHE A 435 -5.59 -13.84 9.16
C PHE A 435 -4.38 -14.69 8.79
N HIS A 436 -4.60 -16.00 8.72
CA HIS A 436 -3.69 -16.93 8.05
C HIS A 436 -4.23 -17.32 6.68
N ILE A 437 -3.36 -17.47 5.70
CA ILE A 437 -3.70 -18.08 4.42
C ILE A 437 -3.80 -19.58 4.61
N LEU A 438 -4.99 -20.14 4.37
CA LEU A 438 -5.22 -21.59 4.42
C LEU A 438 -4.65 -22.26 3.17
N ASP A 439 -4.98 -21.72 2.02
CA ASP A 439 -4.47 -22.19 0.72
C ASP A 439 -4.66 -21.17 -0.40
N ARG A 440 -3.97 -21.45 -1.52
CA ARG A 440 -4.06 -20.79 -2.82
C ARG A 440 -4.41 -21.85 -3.86
N ASN A 441 -5.63 -21.81 -4.43
CA ASN A 441 -6.14 -22.85 -5.34
C ASN A 441 -6.00 -24.27 -4.77
N GLY A 442 -6.29 -24.46 -3.47
CA GLY A 442 -6.16 -25.73 -2.75
C GLY A 442 -4.72 -26.15 -2.39
N LYS A 443 -3.70 -25.34 -2.70
CA LYS A 443 -2.31 -25.60 -2.34
C LYS A 443 -1.91 -24.81 -1.10
N LYS A 444 -1.09 -25.42 -0.23
CA LYS A 444 -0.57 -24.74 0.97
C LYS A 444 0.19 -23.46 0.59
N PRO A 445 0.10 -22.40 1.41
CA PRO A 445 0.90 -21.19 1.22
C PRO A 445 2.40 -21.49 1.34
N THR A 446 3.21 -20.61 0.83
CA THR A 446 4.67 -20.66 1.00
C THR A 446 5.06 -20.39 2.46
N GLU A 447 6.29 -20.74 2.86
CA GLU A 447 6.77 -20.52 4.23
C GLU A 447 6.72 -19.03 4.64
N ILE A 448 7.02 -18.12 3.71
CA ILE A 448 6.94 -16.67 3.97
C ILE A 448 5.50 -16.17 4.18
N GLU A 449 4.51 -16.91 3.69
CA GLU A 449 3.09 -16.61 3.85
C GLU A 449 2.44 -17.34 5.03
N SER A 450 3.21 -18.13 5.80
CA SER A 450 2.71 -18.86 6.95
C SER A 450 2.41 -17.98 8.16
N GLY A 451 2.92 -16.74 8.17
CA GLY A 451 2.69 -15.78 9.24
C GLY A 451 1.31 -15.12 9.20
N LEU A 452 1.04 -14.30 10.21
CA LEU A 452 -0.15 -13.47 10.28
C LEU A 452 -0.09 -12.36 9.22
N LYS A 453 -1.19 -12.18 8.50
CA LYS A 453 -1.34 -11.17 7.47
C LYS A 453 -2.65 -10.40 7.63
N ASP A 454 -2.71 -9.21 7.08
CA ASP A 454 -3.94 -8.43 6.94
C ASP A 454 -4.24 -8.07 5.47
N THR A 455 -3.26 -8.27 4.60
CA THR A 455 -3.35 -8.01 3.17
C THR A 455 -2.84 -9.23 2.39
N VAL A 456 -3.55 -9.67 1.36
CA VAL A 456 -3.16 -10.81 0.52
C VAL A 456 -3.33 -10.48 -0.95
N LEU A 457 -2.26 -10.64 -1.74
CA LEU A 457 -2.35 -10.48 -3.19
C LEU A 457 -3.04 -11.70 -3.81
N VAL A 458 -4.17 -11.47 -4.47
CA VAL A 458 -4.93 -12.50 -5.20
C VAL A 458 -4.65 -12.35 -6.69
N GLN A 459 -4.02 -13.34 -7.30
CA GLN A 459 -3.65 -13.32 -8.71
C GLN A 459 -4.88 -13.47 -9.62
N ARG A 460 -4.75 -13.08 -10.88
CA ARG A 460 -5.79 -13.33 -11.88
C ARG A 460 -6.17 -14.81 -11.92
N GLY A 461 -7.45 -15.12 -11.82
CA GLY A 461 -7.98 -16.49 -11.86
C GLY A 461 -7.67 -17.32 -10.62
N GLU A 462 -7.17 -16.71 -9.55
CA GLU A 462 -6.81 -17.37 -8.31
C GLU A 462 -7.97 -17.33 -7.30
N VAL A 463 -8.03 -18.37 -6.48
CA VAL A 463 -8.84 -18.44 -5.26
C VAL A 463 -7.92 -18.57 -4.07
N VAL A 464 -7.99 -17.63 -3.14
CA VAL A 464 -7.27 -17.67 -1.87
C VAL A 464 -8.27 -17.84 -0.73
N ARG A 465 -8.04 -18.85 0.12
CA ARG A 465 -8.82 -18.99 1.35
C ARG A 465 -8.02 -18.53 2.54
N ILE A 466 -8.61 -17.64 3.31
CA ILE A 466 -8.03 -17.10 4.54
C ILE A 466 -8.91 -17.48 5.72
N VAL A 467 -8.29 -17.70 6.89
CA VAL A 467 -8.99 -18.01 8.15
C VAL A 467 -8.60 -17.00 9.20
N MET A 468 -9.59 -16.51 9.93
CA MET A 468 -9.41 -15.54 11.01
C MET A 468 -10.43 -15.74 12.11
N THR A 469 -10.06 -15.30 13.31
CA THR A 469 -10.99 -15.14 14.43
C THR A 469 -11.24 -13.66 14.64
N PHE A 470 -12.49 -13.26 14.74
CA PHE A 470 -12.88 -11.89 14.99
C PHE A 470 -12.77 -11.58 16.47
N PRO A 471 -11.97 -10.58 16.84
CA PRO A 471 -11.66 -10.32 18.23
C PRO A 471 -12.84 -9.76 19.02
N GLU A 472 -12.55 -9.40 20.22
CA GLU A 472 -13.40 -9.00 21.33
C GLU A 472 -14.28 -7.77 21.10
N TYR A 473 -13.95 -6.95 20.10
CA TYR A 473 -14.69 -5.72 19.83
C TYR A 473 -15.95 -6.01 19.00
N SER A 474 -17.06 -5.47 19.45
CA SER A 474 -18.33 -5.56 18.73
C SER A 474 -18.99 -4.19 18.68
N ASP A 475 -19.52 -3.84 17.51
CA ASP A 475 -20.35 -2.69 17.28
C ASP A 475 -21.32 -2.99 16.14
N ALA A 476 -22.61 -3.00 16.43
CA ALA A 476 -23.65 -3.29 15.44
C ALA A 476 -23.94 -2.11 14.48
N LYS A 477 -23.34 -0.94 14.71
CA LYS A 477 -23.62 0.29 13.97
C LYS A 477 -22.42 0.80 13.19
N VAL A 478 -21.22 0.73 13.78
CA VAL A 478 -19.98 1.21 13.13
C VAL A 478 -19.28 0.03 12.48
N PRO A 479 -19.15 0.04 11.15
CA PRO A 479 -18.55 -1.08 10.43
C PRO A 479 -17.03 -1.00 10.33
N TYR A 480 -16.45 -2.16 10.05
CA TYR A 480 -15.11 -2.33 9.51
C TYR A 480 -15.17 -2.51 7.99
N MET A 481 -14.08 -2.21 7.29
CA MET A 481 -13.98 -2.33 5.85
C MET A 481 -13.28 -3.64 5.43
N TYR A 482 -13.57 -4.07 4.19
CA TYR A 482 -12.74 -4.98 3.41
C TYR A 482 -12.68 -4.43 1.98
N HIS A 483 -11.50 -4.45 1.35
CA HIS A 483 -11.34 -3.80 0.06
C HIS A 483 -10.12 -4.30 -0.73
N CYS A 484 -10.09 -3.97 -2.02
CA CYS A 484 -8.86 -4.00 -2.80
C CYS A 484 -7.94 -2.88 -2.35
N HIS A 485 -6.66 -3.17 -2.13
CA HIS A 485 -5.70 -2.16 -1.67
C HIS A 485 -4.94 -1.46 -2.80
N ILE A 486 -5.34 -1.61 -4.07
CA ILE A 486 -5.00 -0.63 -5.11
C ILE A 486 -5.88 0.59 -4.82
N LEU A 487 -5.25 1.70 -4.42
CA LEU A 487 -5.95 2.83 -3.83
C LEU A 487 -6.94 3.50 -4.80
N GLU A 488 -6.64 3.50 -6.09
CA GLU A 488 -7.54 3.98 -7.13
C GLU A 488 -8.77 3.08 -7.32
N HIS A 489 -8.64 1.77 -7.06
CA HIS A 489 -9.77 0.83 -7.08
C HIS A 489 -10.65 0.98 -5.84
N GLU A 490 -10.02 1.16 -4.68
CA GLU A 490 -10.70 1.49 -3.43
C GLU A 490 -11.52 2.78 -3.58
N ASP A 491 -10.92 3.86 -4.07
CA ASP A 491 -11.58 5.15 -4.32
C ASP A 491 -12.75 5.04 -5.32
N GLN A 492 -12.71 4.07 -6.23
CA GLN A 492 -13.78 3.77 -7.17
C GLN A 492 -14.79 2.74 -6.64
N GLY A 493 -14.69 2.36 -5.37
CA GLY A 493 -15.65 1.56 -4.66
C GLY A 493 -15.43 0.05 -4.66
N MET A 494 -14.20 -0.45 -4.97
CA MET A 494 -13.85 -1.87 -4.77
C MET A 494 -13.69 -2.17 -3.27
N MET A 495 -14.75 -1.96 -2.53
CA MET A 495 -14.79 -2.02 -1.08
C MET A 495 -16.19 -2.42 -0.63
N GLY A 496 -16.26 -3.02 0.55
CA GLY A 496 -17.47 -3.31 1.28
C GLY A 496 -17.25 -3.16 2.78
N GLN A 497 -18.29 -3.36 3.55
CA GLN A 497 -18.22 -3.18 5.00
C GLN A 497 -19.05 -4.21 5.76
N PHE A 498 -18.60 -4.54 6.96
CA PHE A 498 -19.25 -5.48 7.86
C PHE A 498 -19.24 -4.98 9.28
N VAL A 499 -20.15 -5.48 10.10
CA VAL A 499 -20.16 -5.24 11.54
C VAL A 499 -19.87 -6.53 12.30
N VAL A 500 -19.26 -6.39 13.49
CA VAL A 500 -19.06 -7.49 14.43
C VAL A 500 -20.09 -7.35 15.55
N VAL A 501 -20.87 -8.42 15.80
CA VAL A 501 -22.00 -8.43 16.74
C VAL A 501 -21.87 -9.53 17.80
#